data_a3ffbcca6cdff843c140bffd2e05eb76
#
_entry.id   a3ffbcca6cdff843c140bffd2e05eb76
#
_cell.length_a   1.000
_cell.length_b   1.000
_cell.length_c   1.000
_cell.angle_alpha   90.00
_cell.angle_beta   90.00
_cell.angle_gamma   90.00
#
_symmetry.space_group_name_H-M   'P 1'
#
loop_
_entity.id
_entity.type
_entity.pdbx_description
1 polymer ?
#
loop_
_entity_poly.entity_id
_entity_poly.type
_entity_poly.pdbx_seq_one_letter_code
_entity_poly.pdbx_strand_id
1 'polypeptide(L)'
;MNNWKAENAYNKKLGSIFPPSYPNEMLVKICSSKKYSDISKRLFLKKKIKVCELGCLSGNNIRFFLDKGWKVYGVEINKELKELSRKNLSRMKIKFSNVKIGHNEKIPYKSNFFDLLVSINTIHYSYGNKLNKALFEVSRVLNKDGLAIIETPSNKHDAIKNSIKKSENHWIWKWGGFRQNSIMGFFDNKAKLKRKLKNFFSEVEINERSEIYKNIKLYWFVAICKK
;
A
#
# COMPACT_ATOMS: atom_id res chain seq x y z
N MET A 1 1.46 22.25 -0.51
CA MET A 1 2.32 21.97 -1.68
C MET A 1 2.18 20.51 -2.03
N ASN A 2 1.74 20.20 -3.26
CA ASN A 2 1.64 18.81 -3.71
C ASN A 2 3.03 18.20 -3.79
N ASN A 3 3.27 17.15 -3.00
CA ASN A 3 4.57 16.48 -2.90
C ASN A 3 4.95 15.66 -4.13
N TRP A 4 4.14 15.70 -5.17
CA TRP A 4 4.34 15.00 -6.42
C TRP A 4 4.76 15.94 -7.55
N LYS A 5 5.86 16.70 -7.38
CA LYS A 5 6.61 17.20 -8.55
C LYS A 5 7.12 16.05 -9.44
N ALA A 6 7.15 14.84 -8.88
CA ALA A 6 7.39 13.61 -9.61
C ALA A 6 6.17 13.11 -10.42
N GLU A 7 4.98 13.68 -10.26
CA GLU A 7 3.75 13.23 -10.93
C GLU A 7 3.89 13.27 -12.45
N ASN A 8 4.46 14.36 -12.98
CA ASN A 8 4.73 14.48 -14.42
C ASN A 8 5.88 13.57 -14.90
N ALA A 9 6.90 13.38 -14.08
CA ALA A 9 8.01 12.47 -14.41
C ALA A 9 7.58 11.00 -14.28
N TYR A 10 6.70 10.69 -13.35
CA TYR A 10 6.09 9.38 -13.15
C TYR A 10 5.22 9.01 -14.36
N ASN A 11 4.35 9.92 -14.79
CA ASN A 11 3.45 9.70 -15.94
C ASN A 11 4.22 9.52 -17.25
N LYS A 12 5.29 10.29 -17.49
CA LYS A 12 6.14 10.15 -18.69
C LYS A 12 6.94 8.84 -18.72
N LYS A 13 7.44 8.37 -17.56
CA LYS A 13 8.23 7.12 -17.49
C LYS A 13 7.37 5.86 -17.41
N LEU A 14 6.19 5.92 -16.78
CA LEU A 14 5.31 4.76 -16.67
C LEU A 14 4.73 4.32 -18.02
N GLY A 15 4.63 5.20 -18.99
CA GLY A 15 4.27 4.83 -20.36
C GLY A 15 5.27 3.88 -21.02
N SER A 16 6.51 3.82 -20.53
CA SER A 16 7.60 2.97 -21.03
C SER A 16 7.94 1.76 -20.16
N ILE A 17 7.37 1.67 -18.94
CA ILE A 17 7.62 0.57 -18.01
C ILE A 17 6.42 -0.38 -18.06
N PHE A 18 6.65 -1.64 -18.44
CA PHE A 18 5.66 -2.70 -18.25
C PHE A 18 5.47 -2.92 -16.76
N PRO A 19 4.31 -2.57 -16.19
CA PRO A 19 4.08 -2.82 -14.77
C PRO A 19 4.01 -4.34 -14.52
N PRO A 20 4.44 -4.81 -13.33
CA PRO A 20 4.35 -6.21 -13.00
C PRO A 20 2.91 -6.70 -13.16
N SER A 21 2.74 -7.85 -13.78
CA SER A 21 1.43 -8.48 -14.00
C SER A 21 1.04 -9.46 -12.90
N TYR A 22 1.94 -9.75 -11.96
CA TYR A 22 1.65 -10.63 -10.81
C TYR A 22 1.48 -9.85 -9.53
N PRO A 23 0.66 -10.39 -8.60
CA PRO A 23 0.42 -9.76 -7.31
C PRO A 23 1.68 -9.80 -6.43
N ASN A 24 1.72 -8.94 -5.42
CA ASN A 24 2.75 -8.96 -4.39
C ASN A 24 2.74 -10.32 -3.68
N GLU A 25 3.90 -10.99 -3.63
CA GLU A 25 4.03 -12.35 -3.12
C GLU A 25 3.60 -12.46 -1.64
N MET A 26 4.01 -11.50 -0.80
CA MET A 26 3.65 -11.52 0.62
C MET A 26 2.13 -11.36 0.80
N LEU A 27 1.50 -10.53 -0.03
CA LEU A 27 0.04 -10.38 -0.03
C LEU A 27 -0.65 -11.70 -0.37
N VAL A 28 -0.15 -12.40 -1.40
CA VAL A 28 -0.67 -13.74 -1.78
C VAL A 28 -0.53 -14.69 -0.60
N LYS A 29 0.63 -14.76 0.04
CA LYS A 29 0.87 -15.62 1.21
C LYS A 29 -0.10 -15.33 2.35
N ILE A 30 -0.24 -14.07 2.75
CA ILE A 30 -1.13 -13.65 3.85
C ILE A 30 -2.59 -13.95 3.53
N CYS A 31 -3.04 -13.71 2.29
CA CYS A 31 -4.43 -13.89 1.88
C CYS A 31 -4.79 -15.32 1.45
N SER A 32 -3.81 -16.22 1.34
CA SER A 32 -4.04 -17.60 0.88
C SER A 32 -3.65 -18.67 1.89
N SER A 33 -2.99 -18.32 3.00
CA SER A 33 -2.58 -19.28 4.01
C SER A 33 -2.68 -18.72 5.44
N LYS A 34 -3.22 -19.52 6.35
CA LYS A 34 -3.33 -19.20 7.78
C LYS A 34 -1.96 -19.20 8.50
N LYS A 35 -0.90 -19.65 7.84
CA LYS A 35 0.45 -19.78 8.44
C LYS A 35 1.19 -18.44 8.61
N TYR A 36 0.83 -17.43 7.83
CA TYR A 36 1.61 -16.19 7.73
C TYR A 36 1.17 -15.06 8.67
N SER A 37 0.00 -15.20 9.31
CA SER A 37 -0.48 -14.24 10.30
C SER A 37 -1.67 -14.80 11.06
N ASP A 38 -1.67 -14.64 12.37
CA ASP A 38 -2.80 -15.01 13.21
C ASP A 38 -4.00 -14.07 13.00
N ILE A 39 -3.73 -12.79 12.83
CA ILE A 39 -4.76 -11.78 12.56
C ILE A 39 -5.47 -12.08 11.23
N SER A 40 -4.71 -12.45 10.19
CA SER A 40 -5.28 -12.69 8.85
C SER A 40 -6.14 -13.96 8.76
N LYS A 41 -6.08 -14.87 9.72
CA LYS A 41 -6.95 -16.06 9.79
C LYS A 41 -8.43 -15.72 9.64
N ARG A 42 -8.83 -14.53 10.07
CA ARG A 42 -10.21 -14.03 9.97
C ARG A 42 -10.71 -13.88 8.54
N LEU A 43 -9.83 -13.64 7.56
CA LEU A 43 -10.21 -13.57 6.14
C LEU A 43 -10.79 -14.90 5.64
N PHE A 44 -10.36 -16.01 6.22
CA PHE A 44 -10.80 -17.36 5.82
C PHE A 44 -12.17 -17.75 6.41
N LEU A 45 -12.71 -16.95 7.31
CA LEU A 45 -14.03 -17.16 7.90
C LEU A 45 -15.15 -16.51 7.09
N LYS A 46 -14.81 -15.62 6.14
CA LYS A 46 -15.78 -14.87 5.34
C LYS A 46 -15.90 -15.45 3.94
N LYS A 47 -17.12 -15.77 3.52
CA LYS A 47 -17.42 -16.22 2.15
C LYS A 47 -17.28 -15.09 1.10
N LYS A 48 -17.59 -13.85 1.48
CA LYS A 48 -17.52 -12.68 0.59
C LYS A 48 -16.74 -11.55 1.29
N ILE A 49 -15.69 -11.07 0.67
CA ILE A 49 -14.83 -10.00 1.19
C ILE A 49 -14.94 -8.79 0.27
N LYS A 50 -15.13 -7.60 0.86
CA LYS A 50 -14.93 -6.31 0.19
C LYS A 50 -13.52 -5.85 0.49
N VAL A 51 -12.67 -5.79 -0.53
CA VAL A 51 -11.28 -5.34 -0.41
C VAL A 51 -11.06 -4.02 -1.14
N CYS A 52 -10.28 -3.13 -0.54
CA CYS A 52 -9.80 -1.90 -1.15
C CYS A 52 -8.29 -1.90 -1.24
N GLU A 53 -7.75 -1.54 -2.39
CA GLU A 53 -6.32 -1.28 -2.57
C GLU A 53 -6.06 0.22 -2.71
N LEU A 54 -5.18 0.76 -1.85
CA LEU A 54 -4.67 2.12 -1.96
C LEU A 54 -3.44 2.15 -2.86
N GLY A 55 -3.46 2.99 -3.89
CA GLY A 55 -2.39 3.07 -4.89
C GLY A 55 -2.32 1.80 -5.74
N CYS A 56 -3.44 1.45 -6.36
CA CYS A 56 -3.58 0.17 -7.11
C CYS A 56 -2.82 0.14 -8.44
N LEU A 57 -2.28 1.26 -8.89
CA LEU A 57 -1.41 1.52 -10.05
C LEU A 57 -1.55 0.53 -11.22
N SER A 58 -0.84 -0.61 -11.15
CA SER A 58 -0.82 -1.62 -12.23
C SER A 58 -2.04 -2.54 -12.23
N GLY A 59 -2.77 -2.60 -11.12
CA GLY A 59 -3.90 -3.52 -10.95
C GLY A 59 -3.53 -4.99 -10.73
N ASN A 60 -2.24 -5.30 -10.54
CA ASN A 60 -1.77 -6.68 -10.34
C ASN A 60 -2.38 -7.34 -9.09
N ASN A 61 -2.44 -6.61 -7.97
CA ASN A 61 -3.10 -7.11 -6.76
C ASN A 61 -4.63 -7.16 -6.92
N ILE A 62 -5.22 -6.21 -7.64
CA ILE A 62 -6.65 -6.22 -7.99
C ILE A 62 -7.03 -7.53 -8.69
N ARG A 63 -6.24 -7.96 -9.67
CA ARG A 63 -6.45 -9.23 -10.36
C ARG A 63 -6.51 -10.39 -9.36
N PHE A 64 -5.54 -10.49 -8.47
CA PHE A 64 -5.48 -11.55 -7.46
C PHE A 64 -6.75 -11.61 -6.60
N PHE A 65 -7.27 -10.47 -6.17
CA PHE A 65 -8.50 -10.42 -5.38
C PHE A 65 -9.75 -10.80 -6.18
N LEU A 66 -9.79 -10.42 -7.46
CA LEU A 66 -10.88 -10.82 -8.36
C LEU A 66 -10.86 -12.34 -8.61
N ASP A 67 -9.68 -12.94 -8.80
CA ASP A 67 -9.51 -14.39 -8.97
C ASP A 67 -9.95 -15.16 -7.71
N LYS A 68 -9.88 -14.52 -6.52
CA LYS A 68 -10.46 -15.08 -5.27
C LYS A 68 -11.99 -14.91 -5.15
N GLY A 69 -12.64 -14.29 -6.14
CA GLY A 69 -14.07 -14.00 -6.10
C GLY A 69 -14.47 -12.88 -5.14
N TRP A 70 -13.52 -12.03 -4.73
CA TRP A 70 -13.77 -10.93 -3.80
C TRP A 70 -14.35 -9.70 -4.52
N LYS A 71 -15.09 -8.87 -3.79
CA LYS A 71 -15.57 -7.58 -4.30
C LYS A 71 -14.48 -6.52 -4.14
N VAL A 72 -13.87 -6.13 -5.25
CA VAL A 72 -12.65 -5.31 -5.27
C VAL A 72 -12.96 -3.85 -5.55
N TYR A 73 -12.18 -2.97 -4.91
CA TYR A 73 -12.19 -1.53 -5.05
C TYR A 73 -10.75 -1.01 -5.05
N GLY A 74 -10.53 0.13 -5.69
CA GLY A 74 -9.22 0.78 -5.71
C GLY A 74 -9.31 2.27 -5.42
N VAL A 75 -8.19 2.85 -5.00
CA VAL A 75 -8.00 4.29 -4.87
C VAL A 75 -6.72 4.67 -5.60
N GLU A 76 -6.79 5.69 -6.45
CA GLU A 76 -5.66 6.33 -7.07
C GLU A 76 -5.66 7.83 -6.88
N ILE A 77 -4.47 8.42 -6.87
CA ILE A 77 -4.31 9.84 -6.52
C ILE A 77 -4.82 10.77 -7.62
N ASN A 78 -4.79 10.32 -8.89
CA ASN A 78 -5.19 11.13 -10.03
C ASN A 78 -5.86 10.31 -11.15
N LYS A 79 -6.34 11.02 -12.17
CA LYS A 79 -7.05 10.43 -13.31
C LYS A 79 -6.12 9.59 -14.17
N GLU A 80 -4.88 9.99 -14.35
CA GLU A 80 -3.89 9.34 -15.21
C GLU A 80 -3.54 7.96 -14.66
N LEU A 81 -3.28 7.84 -13.35
CA LEU A 81 -2.98 6.56 -12.70
C LEU A 81 -4.20 5.65 -12.64
N LYS A 82 -5.38 6.21 -12.40
CA LYS A 82 -6.65 5.46 -12.50
C LYS A 82 -6.81 4.86 -13.91
N GLU A 83 -6.56 5.65 -14.94
CA GLU A 83 -6.68 5.19 -16.32
C GLU A 83 -5.61 4.16 -16.68
N LEU A 84 -4.39 4.30 -16.15
CA LEU A 84 -3.33 3.32 -16.29
C LEU A 84 -3.73 1.96 -15.68
N SER A 85 -4.30 1.95 -14.47
CA SER A 85 -4.84 0.73 -13.85
C SER A 85 -5.88 0.07 -14.74
N ARG A 86 -6.82 0.85 -15.29
CA ARG A 86 -7.88 0.36 -16.19
C ARG A 86 -7.29 -0.27 -17.45
N LYS A 87 -6.33 0.40 -18.10
CA LYS A 87 -5.65 -0.09 -19.31
C LYS A 87 -4.90 -1.40 -19.06
N ASN A 88 -4.16 -1.48 -17.95
CA ASN A 88 -3.40 -2.68 -17.62
C ASN A 88 -4.33 -3.88 -17.33
N LEU A 89 -5.39 -3.68 -16.57
CA LEU A 89 -6.40 -4.72 -16.32
C LEU A 89 -7.10 -5.15 -17.60
N SER A 90 -7.40 -4.21 -18.51
CA SER A 90 -7.98 -4.51 -19.83
C SER A 90 -7.06 -5.37 -20.68
N ARG A 91 -5.73 -5.13 -20.68
CA ARG A 91 -4.74 -6.00 -21.35
C ARG A 91 -4.74 -7.43 -20.80
N MET A 92 -5.05 -7.58 -19.50
CA MET A 92 -5.24 -8.89 -18.86
C MET A 92 -6.65 -9.45 -19.07
N LYS A 93 -7.46 -8.87 -19.97
CA LYS A 93 -8.87 -9.20 -20.24
C LYS A 93 -9.81 -9.06 -19.05
N ILE A 94 -9.45 -8.20 -18.09
CA ILE A 94 -10.23 -7.92 -16.89
C ILE A 94 -10.98 -6.59 -17.05
N LYS A 95 -12.32 -6.62 -17.02
CA LYS A 95 -13.16 -5.42 -16.94
C LYS A 95 -13.26 -4.98 -15.48
N PHE A 96 -12.67 -3.81 -15.14
CA PHE A 96 -12.70 -3.28 -13.79
C PHE A 96 -12.83 -1.76 -13.80
N SER A 97 -13.81 -1.24 -13.06
CA SER A 97 -14.14 0.19 -13.01
C SER A 97 -14.19 0.80 -11.61
N ASN A 98 -14.10 -0.03 -10.56
CA ASN A 98 -14.27 0.40 -9.16
C ASN A 98 -13.02 1.10 -8.59
N VAL A 99 -12.33 1.93 -9.38
CA VAL A 99 -11.25 2.79 -8.91
C VAL A 99 -11.76 4.21 -8.76
N LYS A 100 -11.61 4.79 -7.57
CA LYS A 100 -11.92 6.19 -7.31
C LYS A 100 -10.65 7.03 -7.18
N ILE A 101 -10.76 8.31 -7.53
CA ILE A 101 -9.69 9.28 -7.26
C ILE A 101 -9.81 9.70 -5.80
N GLY A 102 -8.68 9.67 -5.07
CA GLY A 102 -8.62 10.04 -3.67
C GLY A 102 -7.18 10.07 -3.15
N HIS A 103 -7.02 10.45 -1.90
CA HIS A 103 -5.73 10.52 -1.21
C HIS A 103 -5.73 9.58 0.00
N ASN A 104 -4.55 9.17 0.47
CA ASN A 104 -4.43 8.38 1.69
C ASN A 104 -5.13 9.08 2.88
N GLU A 105 -5.03 10.41 2.95
CA GLU A 105 -5.61 11.26 4.00
C GLU A 105 -7.10 11.57 3.81
N LYS A 106 -7.71 11.14 2.69
CA LYS A 106 -9.14 11.30 2.39
C LYS A 106 -9.58 10.19 1.43
N ILE A 107 -9.86 9.02 1.96
CA ILE A 107 -10.29 7.85 1.19
C ILE A 107 -11.77 8.04 0.75
N PRO A 108 -12.08 7.99 -0.57
CA PRO A 108 -13.39 8.40 -1.11
C PRO A 108 -14.47 7.31 -0.95
N TYR A 109 -14.49 6.66 0.19
CA TYR A 109 -15.47 5.65 0.58
C TYR A 109 -16.03 5.94 1.97
N LYS A 110 -17.25 5.46 2.23
CA LYS A 110 -17.91 5.63 3.53
C LYS A 110 -17.23 4.85 4.64
N SER A 111 -17.46 5.25 5.87
CA SER A 111 -17.01 4.52 7.06
C SER A 111 -17.60 3.10 7.09
N ASN A 112 -16.88 2.17 7.69
CA ASN A 112 -17.31 0.78 7.91
C ASN A 112 -17.80 0.11 6.61
N PHE A 113 -16.98 0.11 5.57
CA PHE A 113 -17.35 -0.40 4.26
C PHE A 113 -16.55 -1.61 3.79
N PHE A 114 -15.28 -1.69 4.18
CA PHE A 114 -14.36 -2.74 3.73
C PHE A 114 -14.06 -3.77 4.81
N ASP A 115 -13.90 -5.03 4.40
CA ASP A 115 -13.42 -6.10 5.26
C ASP A 115 -11.90 -6.17 5.26
N LEU A 116 -11.28 -5.74 4.16
CA LEU A 116 -9.83 -5.67 3.99
C LEU A 116 -9.45 -4.38 3.27
N LEU A 117 -8.43 -3.69 3.76
CA LEU A 117 -7.75 -2.63 3.05
C LEU A 117 -6.27 -3.00 2.88
N VAL A 118 -5.75 -2.80 1.69
CA VAL A 118 -4.36 -3.13 1.33
C VAL A 118 -3.64 -1.87 0.87
N SER A 119 -2.44 -1.65 1.39
CA SER A 119 -1.56 -0.55 1.02
C SER A 119 -0.14 -1.07 0.83
N ILE A 120 0.19 -1.47 -0.39
CA ILE A 120 1.53 -1.96 -0.74
C ILE A 120 2.35 -0.80 -1.29
N ASN A 121 3.42 -0.45 -0.60
CA ASN A 121 4.32 0.64 -0.99
C ASN A 121 3.62 1.97 -1.30
N THR A 122 2.53 2.30 -0.58
CA THR A 122 1.71 3.49 -0.86
C THR A 122 1.60 4.42 0.34
N ILE A 123 1.24 3.93 1.52
CA ILE A 123 0.93 4.79 2.69
C ILE A 123 2.17 5.59 3.17
N HIS A 124 3.37 5.12 2.90
CA HIS A 124 4.60 5.80 3.28
C HIS A 124 4.85 7.13 2.53
N TYR A 125 4.07 7.44 1.50
CA TYR A 125 4.06 8.78 0.90
C TYR A 125 3.34 9.81 1.78
N SER A 126 2.60 9.37 2.79
CA SER A 126 2.07 10.22 3.86
C SER A 126 3.06 10.26 5.02
N TYR A 127 3.43 11.46 5.48
CA TYR A 127 4.42 11.69 6.54
C TYR A 127 3.92 12.69 7.57
N GLY A 128 4.53 12.74 8.74
CA GLY A 128 4.13 13.64 9.83
C GLY A 128 2.63 13.49 10.16
N ASN A 129 1.92 14.61 10.27
CA ASN A 129 0.47 14.60 10.53
C ASN A 129 -0.36 14.00 9.40
N LYS A 130 0.13 14.01 8.15
CA LYS A 130 -0.56 13.33 7.04
C LYS A 130 -0.62 11.82 7.26
N LEU A 131 0.43 11.22 7.82
CA LEU A 131 0.40 9.79 8.14
C LEU A 131 -0.68 9.47 9.19
N ASN A 132 -0.85 10.29 10.22
CA ASN A 132 -1.93 10.11 11.20
C ASN A 132 -3.31 10.17 10.53
N LYS A 133 -3.53 11.15 9.64
CA LYS A 133 -4.78 11.26 8.88
C LYS A 133 -4.99 10.05 7.98
N ALA A 134 -3.94 9.57 7.30
CA ALA A 134 -4.01 8.39 6.45
C ALA A 134 -4.38 7.13 7.24
N LEU A 135 -3.73 6.90 8.39
CA LEU A 135 -4.04 5.74 9.25
C LEU A 135 -5.45 5.83 9.85
N PHE A 136 -5.89 7.02 10.22
CA PHE A 136 -7.28 7.26 10.65
C PHE A 136 -8.26 6.90 9.53
N GLU A 137 -8.02 7.36 8.31
CA GLU A 137 -8.89 7.05 7.16
C GLU A 137 -8.93 5.56 6.83
N VAL A 138 -7.76 4.87 6.90
CA VAL A 138 -7.70 3.41 6.77
C VAL A 138 -8.60 2.74 7.80
N SER A 139 -8.47 3.12 9.08
CA SER A 139 -9.33 2.59 10.15
C SER A 139 -10.79 2.97 9.96
N ARG A 140 -11.09 4.22 9.55
CA ARG A 140 -12.45 4.70 9.34
C ARG A 140 -13.23 3.86 8.33
N VAL A 141 -12.60 3.57 7.18
CA VAL A 141 -13.29 2.85 6.09
C VAL A 141 -13.41 1.34 6.32
N LEU A 142 -12.63 0.78 7.25
CA LEU A 142 -12.75 -0.63 7.62
C LEU A 142 -14.00 -0.88 8.45
N ASN A 143 -14.62 -2.02 8.24
CA ASN A 143 -15.68 -2.56 9.10
C ASN A 143 -15.14 -2.82 10.51
N LYS A 144 -16.02 -2.99 11.49
CA LYS A 144 -15.64 -3.59 12.78
C LYS A 144 -14.97 -4.94 12.51
N ASP A 145 -13.84 -5.19 13.14
CA ASP A 145 -12.98 -6.37 12.92
C ASP A 145 -12.39 -6.49 11.50
N GLY A 146 -12.49 -5.43 10.68
CA GLY A 146 -11.85 -5.36 9.37
C GLY A 146 -10.33 -5.27 9.49
N LEU A 147 -9.63 -5.72 8.44
CA LEU A 147 -8.17 -5.83 8.44
C LEU A 147 -7.52 -4.80 7.52
N ALA A 148 -6.34 -4.31 7.92
CA ALA A 148 -5.43 -3.60 7.02
C ALA A 148 -4.14 -4.41 6.84
N ILE A 149 -3.66 -4.54 5.60
CA ILE A 149 -2.33 -5.04 5.26
C ILE A 149 -1.54 -3.86 4.71
N ILE A 150 -0.48 -3.47 5.43
CA ILE A 150 0.32 -2.29 5.11
C ILE A 150 1.76 -2.71 4.92
N GLU A 151 2.29 -2.55 3.69
CA GLU A 151 3.71 -2.72 3.40
C GLU A 151 4.37 -1.35 3.25
N THR A 152 5.46 -1.15 3.98
CA THR A 152 6.25 0.09 3.95
C THR A 152 7.74 -0.24 4.03
N PRO A 153 8.63 0.50 3.34
CA PRO A 153 10.06 0.29 3.45
C PRO A 153 10.54 0.44 4.90
N SER A 154 11.47 -0.43 5.31
CA SER A 154 12.13 -0.34 6.61
C SER A 154 13.39 0.53 6.55
N ASN A 155 13.96 0.84 7.72
CA ASN A 155 15.22 1.58 7.82
C ASN A 155 16.43 0.86 7.22
N LYS A 156 16.33 -0.45 6.95
CA LYS A 156 17.38 -1.25 6.30
C LYS A 156 17.32 -1.19 4.76
N HIS A 157 16.25 -0.59 4.21
CA HIS A 157 16.05 -0.50 2.77
C HIS A 157 17.10 0.44 2.13
N ASP A 158 17.77 0.01 1.07
CA ASP A 158 18.85 0.77 0.43
C ASP A 158 18.44 2.17 -0.05
N ALA A 159 17.18 2.37 -0.33
CA ALA A 159 16.64 3.70 -0.61
C ALA A 159 16.94 4.73 0.48
N ILE A 160 17.00 4.30 1.75
CA ILE A 160 17.28 5.19 2.88
C ILE A 160 18.72 5.68 2.86
N LYS A 161 19.67 4.84 2.48
CA LYS A 161 21.10 5.21 2.39
C LYS A 161 21.32 6.40 1.47
N ASN A 162 20.50 6.50 0.43
CA ASN A 162 20.54 7.56 -0.57
C ASN A 162 19.45 8.61 -0.37
N SER A 163 18.91 8.74 0.84
CA SER A 163 17.84 9.70 1.17
C SER A 163 18.28 10.67 2.25
N ILE A 164 17.74 11.88 2.23
CA ILE A 164 18.01 12.92 3.23
C ILE A 164 16.91 12.90 4.28
N LYS A 165 17.26 12.64 5.54
CA LYS A 165 16.36 12.77 6.68
C LYS A 165 16.07 14.23 6.99
N LYS A 166 14.81 14.60 7.08
CA LYS A 166 14.36 15.96 7.44
C LYS A 166 13.84 16.04 8.87
N SER A 167 13.12 15.01 9.30
CA SER A 167 12.62 14.87 10.67
C SER A 167 12.24 13.40 10.92
N GLU A 168 11.65 13.09 12.08
CA GLU A 168 11.14 11.75 12.34
C GLU A 168 10.11 11.35 11.27
N ASN A 169 10.30 10.19 10.65
CA ASN A 169 9.45 9.64 9.57
C ASN A 169 9.28 10.57 8.36
N HIS A 170 10.28 11.45 8.09
CA HIS A 170 10.23 12.38 6.97
C HIS A 170 11.57 12.37 6.24
N TRP A 171 11.60 11.78 5.06
CA TRP A 171 12.79 11.59 4.24
C TRP A 171 12.56 12.11 2.82
N ILE A 172 13.61 12.63 2.18
CA ILE A 172 13.60 13.00 0.78
C ILE A 172 14.40 11.95 0.00
N TRP A 173 13.73 11.28 -0.93
CA TRP A 173 14.33 10.27 -1.79
C TRP A 173 15.39 10.88 -2.73
N LYS A 174 16.62 10.37 -2.69
CA LYS A 174 17.73 10.82 -3.53
C LYS A 174 18.34 9.71 -4.40
N TRP A 175 17.79 8.53 -4.38
CA TRP A 175 18.32 7.38 -5.12
C TRP A 175 18.01 7.41 -6.64
N GLY A 176 17.52 8.51 -7.17
CA GLY A 176 17.22 8.66 -8.60
C GLY A 176 15.89 8.05 -9.03
N GLY A 177 15.72 7.94 -10.33
CA GLY A 177 14.50 7.41 -10.93
C GLY A 177 13.32 8.36 -10.83
N PHE A 178 12.12 7.84 -11.06
CA PHE A 178 10.88 8.64 -11.04
C PHE A 178 10.50 9.16 -9.64
N ARG A 179 11.08 8.57 -8.57
CA ARG A 179 10.84 8.97 -7.18
C ARG A 179 11.79 10.06 -6.69
N GLN A 180 12.74 10.51 -7.52
CA GLN A 180 13.71 11.54 -7.15
C GLN A 180 13.01 12.78 -6.55
N ASN A 181 13.46 13.19 -5.36
CA ASN A 181 12.89 14.28 -4.56
C ASN A 181 11.47 14.04 -3.99
N SER A 182 10.92 12.83 -4.11
CA SER A 182 9.69 12.48 -3.39
C SER A 182 9.93 12.49 -1.89
N ILE A 183 8.90 12.84 -1.14
CA ILE A 183 8.90 12.75 0.32
C ILE A 183 8.31 11.40 0.70
N MET A 184 8.97 10.71 1.63
CA MET A 184 8.57 9.39 2.09
C MET A 184 8.73 9.28 3.60
N GLY A 185 7.82 8.54 4.24
CA GLY A 185 7.91 8.18 5.64
C GLY A 185 8.57 6.80 5.79
N PHE A 186 9.62 6.73 6.59
CA PHE A 186 10.25 5.46 6.97
C PHE A 186 10.24 5.31 8.49
N PHE A 187 10.14 4.07 8.95
CA PHE A 187 10.20 3.76 10.38
C PHE A 187 11.56 3.17 10.74
N ASP A 188 12.17 3.68 11.82
CA ASP A 188 13.49 3.25 12.27
C ASP A 188 13.49 1.77 12.70
N ASN A 189 12.39 1.27 13.27
CA ASN A 189 12.25 -0.11 13.70
C ASN A 189 10.79 -0.55 13.85
N LYS A 190 10.58 -1.86 14.02
CA LYS A 190 9.24 -2.46 14.22
C LYS A 190 8.49 -1.87 15.41
N ALA A 191 9.17 -1.60 16.51
CA ALA A 191 8.51 -1.11 17.73
C ALA A 191 7.89 0.27 17.52
N LYS A 192 8.59 1.19 16.83
CA LYS A 192 8.06 2.50 16.47
C LYS A 192 6.86 2.38 15.53
N LEU A 193 6.94 1.53 14.50
CA LEU A 193 5.81 1.27 13.61
C LEU A 193 4.63 0.68 14.38
N LYS A 194 4.85 -0.33 15.21
CA LYS A 194 3.79 -0.98 16.01
C LYS A 194 3.11 0.01 16.94
N ARG A 195 3.88 0.84 17.65
CA ARG A 195 3.35 1.90 18.54
C ARG A 195 2.48 2.90 17.75
N LYS A 196 2.93 3.33 16.57
CA LYS A 196 2.16 4.23 15.70
C LYS A 196 0.83 3.61 15.27
N LEU A 197 0.84 2.35 14.82
CA LEU A 197 -0.34 1.64 14.35
C LEU A 197 -1.33 1.34 15.47
N LYS A 198 -0.85 1.05 16.68
CA LYS A 198 -1.68 0.80 17.86
C LYS A 198 -2.59 1.98 18.25
N ASN A 199 -2.30 3.20 17.81
CA ASN A 199 -3.20 4.35 18.01
C ASN A 199 -4.48 4.29 17.15
N PHE A 200 -4.53 3.40 16.15
CA PHE A 200 -5.63 3.31 15.18
C PHE A 200 -6.22 1.90 15.06
N PHE A 201 -5.51 0.88 15.56
CA PHE A 201 -5.87 -0.53 15.43
C PHE A 201 -5.75 -1.25 16.77
N SER A 202 -6.70 -2.13 17.04
CA SER A 202 -6.76 -2.92 18.28
C SER A 202 -5.68 -4.01 18.34
N GLU A 203 -5.45 -4.68 17.21
CA GLU A 203 -4.41 -5.70 17.07
C GLU A 203 -3.43 -5.31 15.96
N VAL A 204 -2.13 -5.51 16.18
CA VAL A 204 -1.06 -5.20 15.22
C VAL A 204 0.02 -6.27 15.27
N GLU A 205 0.20 -6.95 14.16
CA GLU A 205 1.28 -7.88 13.88
C GLU A 205 2.20 -7.28 12.82
N ILE A 206 3.53 -7.40 12.97
CA ILE A 206 4.50 -6.87 12.00
C ILE A 206 5.52 -7.94 11.65
N ASN A 207 5.55 -8.27 10.36
CA ASN A 207 6.52 -9.13 9.72
C ASN A 207 7.57 -8.32 8.96
N GLU A 208 8.68 -8.93 8.60
CA GLU A 208 9.71 -8.37 7.73
C GLU A 208 9.77 -9.16 6.43
N ARG A 209 10.01 -8.43 5.34
CA ARG A 209 10.32 -9.00 4.03
C ARG A 209 11.60 -8.39 3.51
N SER A 210 12.43 -9.19 2.87
CA SER A 210 13.64 -8.71 2.20
C SER A 210 13.81 -9.33 0.82
N GLU A 211 14.40 -8.56 -0.09
CA GLU A 211 14.84 -9.00 -1.40
C GLU A 211 16.26 -8.51 -1.60
N ILE A 212 17.13 -9.37 -2.06
CA ILE A 212 18.55 -9.06 -2.28
C ILE A 212 18.90 -9.43 -3.72
N TYR A 213 19.27 -8.41 -4.51
CA TYR A 213 19.68 -8.56 -5.91
C TYR A 213 21.05 -7.96 -6.10
N LYS A 214 22.11 -8.77 -6.32
CA LYS A 214 23.50 -8.29 -6.42
C LYS A 214 23.83 -7.39 -5.21
N ASN A 215 23.98 -6.08 -5.44
CA ASN A 215 24.35 -5.10 -4.42
C ASN A 215 23.13 -4.31 -3.88
N ILE A 216 21.90 -4.63 -4.30
CA ILE A 216 20.69 -3.93 -3.88
C ILE A 216 20.00 -4.75 -2.79
N LYS A 217 19.77 -4.11 -1.63
CA LYS A 217 19.10 -4.72 -0.48
C LYS A 217 17.80 -3.97 -0.20
N LEU A 218 16.69 -4.63 -0.43
CA LEU A 218 15.36 -4.09 -0.24
C LEU A 218 14.72 -4.75 0.99
N TYR A 219 14.27 -3.94 1.94
CA TYR A 219 13.67 -4.42 3.19
C TYR A 219 12.37 -3.70 3.47
N TRP A 220 11.35 -4.44 3.89
CA TRP A 220 10.04 -3.89 4.23
C TRP A 220 9.55 -4.41 5.57
N PHE A 221 8.77 -3.56 6.23
CA PHE A 221 7.83 -3.98 7.27
C PHE A 221 6.48 -4.27 6.63
N VAL A 222 5.91 -5.40 6.98
CA VAL A 222 4.55 -5.81 6.58
C VAL A 222 3.70 -5.88 7.82
N ALA A 223 2.85 -4.89 8.01
CA ALA A 223 1.94 -4.82 9.15
C ALA A 223 0.57 -5.40 8.77
N ILE A 224 0.05 -6.29 9.61
CA ILE A 224 -1.31 -6.79 9.57
C ILE A 224 -2.00 -6.23 10.80
N CYS A 225 -3.04 -5.43 10.57
CA CYS A 225 -3.72 -4.67 11.61
C CYS A 225 -5.21 -5.02 11.62
N LYS A 226 -5.82 -5.09 12.81
CA LYS A 226 -7.25 -5.22 12.99
C LYS A 226 -7.81 -3.94 13.58
N LYS A 227 -8.94 -3.46 13.03
CA LYS A 227 -9.72 -2.36 13.59
C LYS A 227 -10.35 -2.72 14.92
#